data_2c609a6524ece53236526e27f611713f
#
_entry.id   2c609a6524ece53236526e27f611713f
#
_cell.length_a   1.000
_cell.length_b   1.000
_cell.length_c   1.000
_cell.angle_alpha   90.00
_cell.angle_beta   90.00
_cell.angle_gamma   90.00
#
_symmetry.space_group_name_H-M   'P 1'
#
loop_
_entity.id
_entity.type
_entity.pdbx_description
1 polymer ?
#
loop_
_entity_poly.entity_id
_entity_poly.type
_entity_poly.pdbx_seq_one_letter_code
_entity_poly.pdbx_strand_id
1 'polypeptide(L)'
;MSCVPVRGCRIGEGRPKVILPIVERTEAAILEKAVAFSTLCADCVEWRVDLFDAAANPWAVVRCLAKLRVLLKEKLLLVTLRTKEEGGSIPVSHEGYLRFLRTVLDTDCADLIDIEFFTAGTDLPALVQDAHTAGVKVVCSSHDFHKTPPKAEMVSRMVAMQQAGADLPKLAVMPQSRADVLE
;
A
#
# COMPACT_ATOMS: atom_id res chain seq x y z
N MET A 1 5.25 7.18 -20.47
CA MET A 1 4.61 6.77 -19.20
C MET A 1 4.02 8.00 -18.58
N SER A 2 2.76 7.97 -18.20
CA SER A 2 2.14 9.07 -17.46
C SER A 2 2.63 9.04 -16.01
N CYS A 3 3.10 10.17 -15.47
CA CYS A 3 3.41 10.25 -14.05
C CYS A 3 2.13 10.32 -13.23
N VAL A 4 2.19 9.86 -11.98
CA VAL A 4 1.09 9.91 -11.01
C VAL A 4 1.33 11.10 -10.07
N PRO A 5 0.56 12.19 -10.20
CA PRO A 5 0.67 13.32 -9.29
C PRO A 5 -0.09 13.01 -7.98
N VAL A 6 0.56 13.23 -6.85
CA VAL A 6 -0.04 13.07 -5.52
C VAL A 6 0.68 13.97 -4.51
N ARG A 7 -0.05 14.80 -3.76
CA ARG A 7 0.47 15.73 -2.74
C ARG A 7 1.78 16.44 -3.14
N GLY A 8 1.80 17.07 -4.31
CA GLY A 8 3.00 17.79 -4.82
C GLY A 8 4.17 16.91 -5.27
N CYS A 9 4.07 15.58 -5.10
CA CYS A 9 5.03 14.61 -5.64
C CYS A 9 4.56 14.09 -7.00
N ARG A 10 5.51 13.80 -7.91
CA ARG A 10 5.24 13.19 -9.22
C ARG A 10 5.92 11.82 -9.29
N ILE A 11 5.16 10.76 -9.05
CA ILE A 11 5.68 9.38 -9.09
C ILE A 11 5.81 8.96 -10.56
N GLY A 12 6.96 8.38 -10.92
CA GLY A 12 7.30 8.01 -12.30
C GLY A 12 8.04 9.11 -13.07
N GLU A 13 8.39 10.25 -12.42
CA GLU A 13 9.17 11.33 -13.00
C GLU A 13 10.39 11.67 -12.16
N GLY A 14 11.51 11.96 -12.82
CA GLY A 14 12.79 12.26 -12.17
C GLY A 14 13.43 11.04 -11.52
N ARG A 15 14.01 11.20 -10.33
CA ARG A 15 14.60 10.09 -9.57
C ARG A 15 13.54 9.13 -9.05
N PRO A 16 13.85 7.83 -8.87
CA PRO A 16 12.98 6.89 -8.18
C PRO A 16 12.60 7.41 -6.79
N LYS A 17 11.33 7.22 -6.42
CA LYS A 17 10.82 7.65 -5.11
C LYS A 17 11.18 6.62 -4.04
N VAL A 18 11.57 7.13 -2.87
CA VAL A 18 11.97 6.30 -1.73
C VAL A 18 10.80 6.16 -0.76
N ILE A 19 10.43 4.90 -0.45
CA ILE A 19 9.39 4.55 0.53
C ILE A 19 10.05 3.93 1.75
N LEU A 20 9.70 4.39 2.94
CA LEU A 20 10.16 3.83 4.22
C LEU A 20 8.97 3.17 4.94
N PRO A 21 9.02 1.85 5.22
CA PRO A 21 7.95 1.16 5.91
C PRO A 21 8.03 1.33 7.43
N ILE A 22 6.89 1.64 8.06
CA ILE A 22 6.68 1.54 9.52
C ILE A 22 6.10 0.15 9.79
N VAL A 23 6.86 -0.64 10.56
CA VAL A 23 6.57 -2.05 10.86
C VAL A 23 6.45 -2.31 12.37
N GLU A 24 6.38 -1.26 13.15
CA GLU A 24 6.23 -1.29 14.60
C GLU A 24 4.83 -1.77 15.02
N ARG A 25 4.76 -2.38 16.21
CA ARG A 25 3.56 -3.06 16.70
C ARG A 25 2.66 -2.17 17.56
N THR A 26 3.24 -1.24 18.34
CA THR A 26 2.49 -0.38 19.26
C THR A 26 2.32 1.02 18.70
N GLU A 27 1.21 1.68 19.05
CA GLU A 27 0.96 3.06 18.62
C GLU A 27 2.12 4.00 18.98
N ALA A 28 2.69 3.86 20.18
CA ALA A 28 3.81 4.71 20.61
C ALA A 28 5.03 4.53 19.70
N ALA A 29 5.43 3.29 19.40
CA ALA A 29 6.58 3.00 18.54
C ALA A 29 6.32 3.43 17.08
N ILE A 30 5.09 3.26 16.58
CA ILE A 30 4.67 3.73 15.25
C ILE A 30 4.86 5.26 15.14
N LEU A 31 4.39 6.01 16.13
CA LEU A 31 4.49 7.47 16.11
C LEU A 31 5.94 7.96 16.30
N GLU A 32 6.72 7.31 17.15
CA GLU A 32 8.16 7.56 17.28
C GLU A 32 8.90 7.36 15.96
N LYS A 33 8.61 6.26 15.27
CA LYS A 33 9.17 5.97 13.95
C LYS A 33 8.75 7.02 12.91
N ALA A 34 7.49 7.44 12.93
CA ALA A 34 6.99 8.48 12.04
C ALA A 34 7.73 9.82 12.25
N VAL A 35 8.01 10.21 13.51
CA VAL A 35 8.82 11.40 13.83
C VAL A 35 10.22 11.25 13.24
N ALA A 36 10.88 10.11 13.44
CA ALA A 36 12.20 9.86 12.88
C ALA A 36 12.19 9.93 11.33
N PHE A 37 11.19 9.31 10.68
CA PHE A 37 11.07 9.30 9.22
C PHE A 37 10.69 10.66 8.63
N SER A 38 10.00 11.53 9.40
CA SER A 38 9.62 12.86 8.93
C SER A 38 10.82 13.73 8.54
N THR A 39 11.99 13.49 9.12
CA THR A 39 13.23 14.24 8.89
C THR A 39 14.16 13.61 7.85
N LEU A 40 13.91 12.35 7.45
CA LEU A 40 14.75 11.65 6.48
C LEU A 40 14.42 12.08 5.04
N CYS A 41 15.39 11.90 4.15
CA CYS A 41 15.23 12.17 2.71
C CYS A 41 14.48 11.00 2.03
N ALA A 42 13.19 10.85 2.37
CA ALA A 42 12.28 9.89 1.75
C ALA A 42 11.05 10.63 1.21
N ASP A 43 10.43 10.09 0.18
CA ASP A 43 9.27 10.70 -0.49
C ASP A 43 7.95 10.22 0.14
N CYS A 44 7.93 8.96 0.60
CA CYS A 44 6.73 8.29 1.12
C CYS A 44 7.06 7.50 2.38
N VAL A 45 6.09 7.41 3.28
CA VAL A 45 6.09 6.48 4.41
C VAL A 45 4.94 5.51 4.23
N GLU A 46 5.23 4.21 4.29
CA GLU A 46 4.23 3.15 4.27
C GLU A 46 3.91 2.73 5.69
N TRP A 47 2.66 2.75 6.11
CA TRP A 47 2.24 2.14 7.36
C TRP A 47 1.70 0.74 7.13
N ARG A 48 2.38 -0.28 7.67
CA ARG A 48 1.99 -1.71 7.66
C ARG A 48 1.03 -1.98 8.82
N VAL A 49 -0.26 -1.82 8.55
CA VAL A 49 -1.33 -1.94 9.56
C VAL A 49 -1.47 -3.37 10.09
N ASP A 50 -1.17 -4.37 9.27
CA ASP A 50 -1.21 -5.78 9.66
C ASP A 50 -0.23 -6.13 10.80
N LEU A 51 0.77 -5.32 11.04
CA LEU A 51 1.74 -5.48 12.13
C LEU A 51 1.31 -4.75 13.42
N PHE A 52 0.32 -3.88 13.35
CA PHE A 52 -0.18 -3.14 14.50
C PHE A 52 -0.98 -4.02 15.44
N ASP A 53 -0.64 -4.10 16.74
CA ASP A 53 -1.31 -4.96 17.72
C ASP A 53 -2.82 -4.69 17.84
N ALA A 54 -3.26 -3.47 17.54
CA ALA A 54 -4.66 -3.08 17.56
C ALA A 54 -5.30 -2.99 16.15
N ALA A 55 -4.74 -3.65 15.13
CA ALA A 55 -5.24 -3.60 13.75
C ALA A 55 -6.71 -4.04 13.59
N ALA A 56 -7.20 -4.93 14.46
CA ALA A 56 -8.59 -5.37 14.48
C ALA A 56 -9.58 -4.32 15.03
N ASN A 57 -9.09 -3.23 15.62
CA ASN A 57 -9.91 -2.15 16.17
C ASN A 57 -9.92 -0.95 15.21
N PRO A 58 -11.03 -0.71 14.46
CA PRO A 58 -11.11 0.40 13.50
C PRO A 58 -10.84 1.78 14.13
N TRP A 59 -11.32 2.02 15.35
CA TRP A 59 -11.08 3.28 16.06
C TRP A 59 -9.60 3.51 16.38
N ALA A 60 -8.87 2.45 16.76
CA ALA A 60 -7.44 2.54 17.00
C ALA A 60 -6.68 2.82 15.70
N VAL A 61 -7.08 2.19 14.60
CA VAL A 61 -6.50 2.42 13.27
C VAL A 61 -6.73 3.88 12.84
N VAL A 62 -7.96 4.37 12.85
CA VAL A 62 -8.30 5.75 12.45
C VAL A 62 -7.54 6.77 13.29
N ARG A 63 -7.50 6.58 14.62
CA ARG A 63 -6.78 7.47 15.54
C ARG A 63 -5.28 7.50 15.25
N CYS A 64 -4.65 6.34 15.03
CA CYS A 64 -3.24 6.24 14.70
C CYS A 64 -2.94 6.90 13.36
N LEU A 65 -3.78 6.64 12.34
CA LEU A 65 -3.66 7.21 11.00
C LEU A 65 -3.72 8.75 11.02
N ALA A 66 -4.66 9.33 11.77
CA ALA A 66 -4.76 10.78 11.92
C ALA A 66 -3.49 11.39 12.57
N LYS A 67 -2.92 10.72 13.57
CA LYS A 67 -1.66 11.16 14.20
C LYS A 67 -0.48 11.03 13.23
N LEU A 68 -0.40 9.93 12.46
CA LEU A 68 0.61 9.74 11.43
C LEU A 68 0.56 10.87 10.39
N ARG A 69 -0.63 11.24 9.92
CA ARG A 69 -0.79 12.34 8.95
C ARG A 69 -0.22 13.65 9.48
N VAL A 70 -0.49 13.98 10.74
CA VAL A 70 0.02 15.20 11.38
C VAL A 70 1.56 15.18 11.47
N LEU A 71 2.15 14.07 11.88
CA LEU A 71 3.59 13.94 12.06
C LEU A 71 4.37 13.92 10.74
N LEU A 72 3.82 13.27 9.72
CA LEU A 72 4.49 13.12 8.41
C LEU A 72 4.37 14.36 7.52
N LYS A 73 3.49 15.30 7.84
CA LYS A 73 3.34 16.59 7.13
C LYS A 73 3.19 16.40 5.62
N GLU A 74 4.20 16.84 4.85
CA GLU A 74 4.20 16.82 3.40
C GLU A 74 4.63 15.47 2.77
N LYS A 75 5.12 14.53 3.58
CA LYS A 75 5.45 13.19 3.06
C LYS A 75 4.20 12.43 2.65
N LEU A 76 4.30 11.66 1.57
CA LEU A 76 3.23 10.76 1.18
C LEU A 76 3.01 9.70 2.27
N LEU A 77 1.76 9.39 2.56
CA LEU A 77 1.38 8.31 3.46
C LEU A 77 0.65 7.22 2.67
N LEU A 78 1.32 6.08 2.51
CA LEU A 78 0.77 4.86 1.97
C LEU A 78 0.25 3.99 3.11
N VAL A 79 -1.01 3.57 3.05
CA VAL A 79 -1.61 2.67 4.04
C VAL A 79 -1.76 1.27 3.44
N THR A 80 -1.16 0.27 4.11
CA THR A 80 -1.13 -1.12 3.65
C THR A 80 -1.65 -2.06 4.74
N LEU A 81 -2.70 -2.81 4.44
CA LEU A 81 -3.11 -4.00 5.19
C LEU A 81 -2.69 -5.23 4.39
N ARG A 82 -1.53 -5.80 4.72
CA ARG A 82 -1.05 -7.02 4.05
C ARG A 82 -1.75 -8.23 4.64
N THR A 83 -2.47 -8.98 3.81
CA THR A 83 -3.15 -10.21 4.23
C THR A 83 -2.15 -11.35 4.45
N LYS A 84 -2.55 -12.34 5.23
CA LYS A 84 -1.71 -13.52 5.50
C LYS A 84 -1.40 -14.29 4.21
N GLU A 85 -2.31 -14.29 3.27
CA GLU A 85 -2.20 -14.94 1.96
C GLU A 85 -1.08 -14.31 1.11
N GLU A 86 -0.84 -13.02 1.30
CA GLU A 86 0.24 -12.28 0.63
C GLU A 86 1.40 -11.91 1.59
N GLY A 87 1.63 -12.74 2.62
CA GLY A 87 2.79 -12.63 3.52
C GLY A 87 2.64 -11.64 4.67
N GLY A 88 1.44 -11.23 4.98
CA GLY A 88 1.13 -10.41 6.16
C GLY A 88 1.01 -11.20 7.44
N SER A 89 0.75 -10.50 8.55
CA SER A 89 0.80 -11.06 9.90
C SER A 89 -0.55 -11.53 10.42
N ILE A 90 -1.66 -11.06 9.87
CA ILE A 90 -3.00 -11.36 10.37
C ILE A 90 -3.89 -11.97 9.27
N PRO A 91 -4.70 -12.97 9.60
CA PRO A 91 -5.75 -13.43 8.71
C PRO A 91 -6.87 -12.38 8.68
N VAL A 92 -7.35 -12.07 7.48
CA VAL A 92 -8.44 -11.10 7.28
C VAL A 92 -9.47 -11.73 6.35
N SER A 93 -10.75 -11.74 6.75
CA SER A 93 -11.80 -12.16 5.83
C SER A 93 -11.96 -11.14 4.69
N HIS A 94 -12.44 -11.58 3.53
CA HIS A 94 -12.70 -10.70 2.40
C HIS A 94 -13.53 -9.47 2.79
N GLU A 95 -14.64 -9.67 3.51
CA GLU A 95 -15.49 -8.58 4.01
C GLU A 95 -14.73 -7.65 4.97
N GLY A 96 -13.90 -8.21 5.86
CA GLY A 96 -13.05 -7.44 6.78
C GLY A 96 -12.04 -6.59 6.03
N TYR A 97 -11.45 -7.12 4.96
CA TYR A 97 -10.53 -6.42 4.08
C TYR A 97 -11.19 -5.22 3.39
N LEU A 98 -12.36 -5.45 2.76
CA LEU A 98 -13.11 -4.38 2.09
C LEU A 98 -13.54 -3.27 3.08
N ARG A 99 -13.99 -3.66 4.27
CA ARG A 99 -14.37 -2.72 5.33
C ARG A 99 -13.18 -1.89 5.79
N PHE A 100 -12.02 -2.52 5.97
CA PHE A 100 -10.79 -1.81 6.33
C PHE A 100 -10.44 -0.74 5.29
N LEU A 101 -10.40 -1.11 3.99
CA LEU A 101 -10.08 -0.18 2.93
C LEU A 101 -11.01 1.04 2.95
N ARG A 102 -12.33 0.82 3.02
CA ARG A 102 -13.31 1.91 3.10
C ARG A 102 -13.13 2.76 4.35
N THR A 103 -12.86 2.14 5.51
CA THR A 103 -12.57 2.89 6.74
C THR A 103 -11.38 3.82 6.58
N VAL A 104 -10.31 3.40 5.90
CA VAL A 104 -9.15 4.26 5.61
C VAL A 104 -9.52 5.39 4.67
N LEU A 105 -10.28 5.12 3.60
CA LEU A 105 -10.70 6.12 2.62
C LEU A 105 -11.58 7.22 3.23
N ASP A 106 -12.38 6.88 4.24
CA ASP A 106 -13.24 7.84 4.96
C ASP A 106 -12.47 8.82 5.86
N THR A 107 -11.14 8.65 6.03
CA THR A 107 -10.37 9.46 6.99
C THR A 107 -9.73 10.72 6.41
N ASP A 108 -9.65 10.87 5.09
CA ASP A 108 -8.88 11.94 4.40
C ASP A 108 -7.41 12.05 4.85
N CYS A 109 -6.84 10.96 5.39
CA CYS A 109 -5.47 10.96 5.94
C CYS A 109 -4.45 10.30 5.02
N ALA A 110 -4.86 9.34 4.19
CA ALA A 110 -3.99 8.60 3.28
C ALA A 110 -3.82 9.32 1.94
N ASP A 111 -2.63 9.30 1.38
CA ASP A 111 -2.36 9.76 0.02
C ASP A 111 -2.41 8.60 -0.97
N LEU A 112 -1.98 7.41 -0.50
CA LEU A 112 -2.03 6.16 -1.25
C LEU A 112 -2.59 5.05 -0.38
N ILE A 113 -3.26 4.09 -1.03
CA ILE A 113 -3.73 2.85 -0.39
C ILE A 113 -3.25 1.64 -1.20
N ASP A 114 -2.76 0.60 -0.50
CA ASP A 114 -2.41 -0.68 -1.13
C ASP A 114 -3.65 -1.56 -1.22
N ILE A 115 -3.99 -2.02 -2.42
CA ILE A 115 -5.08 -2.96 -2.68
C ILE A 115 -4.50 -4.21 -3.33
N GLU A 116 -4.61 -5.35 -2.65
CA GLU A 116 -4.13 -6.63 -3.15
C GLU A 116 -5.01 -7.13 -4.30
N PHE A 117 -4.39 -7.41 -5.45
CA PHE A 117 -5.07 -7.78 -6.68
C PHE A 117 -5.96 -9.02 -6.53
N PHE A 118 -5.42 -10.08 -5.93
CA PHE A 118 -6.15 -11.33 -5.75
C PHE A 118 -7.15 -11.28 -4.60
N THR A 119 -6.81 -10.61 -3.50
CA THR A 119 -7.69 -10.46 -2.33
C THR A 119 -8.92 -9.61 -2.66
N ALA A 120 -8.74 -8.53 -3.43
CA ALA A 120 -9.85 -7.71 -3.89
C ALA A 120 -10.72 -8.41 -4.95
N GLY A 121 -10.10 -9.23 -5.81
CA GLY A 121 -10.81 -10.01 -6.82
C GLY A 121 -11.73 -9.15 -7.69
N THR A 122 -13.01 -9.51 -7.76
CA THR A 122 -14.02 -8.81 -8.56
C THR A 122 -14.40 -7.44 -8.02
N ASP A 123 -14.09 -7.12 -6.74
CA ASP A 123 -14.37 -5.82 -6.13
C ASP A 123 -13.32 -4.75 -6.48
N LEU A 124 -12.17 -5.15 -7.07
CA LEU A 124 -11.07 -4.23 -7.35
C LEU A 124 -11.48 -2.96 -8.12
N PRO A 125 -12.26 -3.02 -9.22
CA PRO A 125 -12.64 -1.81 -9.95
C PRO A 125 -13.48 -0.84 -9.09
N ALA A 126 -14.38 -1.37 -8.26
CA ALA A 126 -15.21 -0.55 -7.36
C ALA A 126 -14.35 0.10 -6.27
N LEU A 127 -13.41 -0.65 -5.67
CA LEU A 127 -12.48 -0.12 -4.66
C LEU A 127 -11.56 0.98 -5.24
N VAL A 128 -11.09 0.81 -6.47
CA VAL A 128 -10.30 1.84 -7.16
C VAL A 128 -11.13 3.11 -7.36
N GLN A 129 -12.40 2.96 -7.76
CA GLN A 129 -13.31 4.09 -7.90
C GLN A 129 -13.60 4.79 -6.56
N ASP A 130 -13.82 4.01 -5.48
CA ASP A 130 -14.01 4.53 -4.12
C ASP A 130 -12.77 5.35 -3.70
N ALA A 131 -11.56 4.81 -3.91
CA ALA A 131 -10.30 5.48 -3.60
C ALA A 131 -10.13 6.79 -4.39
N HIS A 132 -10.37 6.76 -5.70
CA HIS A 132 -10.29 7.97 -6.54
C HIS A 132 -11.31 9.04 -6.13
N THR A 133 -12.51 8.63 -5.71
CA THR A 133 -13.54 9.54 -5.22
C THR A 133 -13.10 10.22 -3.92
N ALA A 134 -12.38 9.49 -3.05
CA ALA A 134 -11.74 10.02 -1.85
C ALA A 134 -10.44 10.81 -2.12
N GLY A 135 -10.00 10.95 -3.38
CA GLY A 135 -8.76 11.63 -3.74
C GLY A 135 -7.48 10.83 -3.45
N VAL A 136 -7.61 9.54 -3.12
CA VAL A 136 -6.52 8.63 -2.76
C VAL A 136 -6.04 7.86 -3.99
N LYS A 137 -4.71 7.70 -4.15
CA LYS A 137 -4.11 6.93 -5.24
C LYS A 137 -3.96 5.46 -4.87
N VAL A 138 -4.11 4.57 -5.85
CA VAL A 138 -4.12 3.12 -5.64
C VAL A 138 -2.80 2.50 -6.08
N VAL A 139 -2.11 1.88 -5.12
CA VAL A 139 -1.08 0.86 -5.37
C VAL A 139 -1.79 -0.49 -5.43
N CYS A 140 -1.91 -1.08 -6.61
CA CYS A 140 -2.46 -2.43 -6.74
C CYS A 140 -1.33 -3.45 -6.70
N SER A 141 -1.32 -4.32 -5.70
CA SER A 141 -0.19 -5.19 -5.40
C SER A 141 -0.51 -6.68 -5.57
N SER A 142 0.52 -7.46 -5.89
CA SER A 142 0.50 -8.93 -5.85
C SER A 142 1.87 -9.42 -5.39
N HIS A 143 1.88 -10.39 -4.46
CA HIS A 143 3.09 -10.94 -3.87
C HIS A 143 3.13 -12.46 -4.07
N ASP A 144 4.27 -12.99 -4.57
CA ASP A 144 4.57 -14.42 -4.63
C ASP A 144 5.87 -14.68 -3.88
N PHE A 145 5.77 -15.29 -2.71
CA PHE A 145 6.94 -15.59 -1.85
C PHE A 145 7.61 -16.92 -2.18
N HIS A 146 7.14 -17.63 -3.22
CA HIS A 146 7.62 -18.98 -3.53
C HIS A 146 8.40 -19.06 -4.85
N LYS A 147 8.08 -18.19 -5.81
CA LYS A 147 8.68 -18.21 -7.15
C LYS A 147 8.61 -16.86 -7.84
N THR A 148 9.35 -16.75 -8.94
CA THR A 148 9.14 -15.75 -9.98
C THR A 148 8.24 -16.39 -11.05
N PRO A 149 6.99 -15.90 -11.24
CA PRO A 149 6.14 -16.38 -12.32
C PRO A 149 6.75 -16.10 -13.71
N PRO A 150 6.34 -16.83 -14.75
CA PRO A 150 6.76 -16.51 -16.11
C PRO A 150 6.48 -15.05 -16.48
N LYS A 151 7.39 -14.41 -17.23
CA LYS A 151 7.30 -13.00 -17.63
C LYS A 151 5.93 -12.62 -18.24
N ALA A 152 5.39 -13.48 -19.11
CA ALA A 152 4.08 -13.24 -19.72
C ALA A 152 2.96 -13.15 -18.67
N GLU A 153 3.03 -13.95 -17.61
CA GLU A 153 2.07 -13.91 -16.50
C GLU A 153 2.24 -12.63 -15.68
N MET A 154 3.47 -12.24 -15.34
CA MET A 154 3.75 -11.00 -14.62
C MET A 154 3.24 -9.78 -15.39
N VAL A 155 3.52 -9.71 -16.68
CA VAL A 155 3.02 -8.64 -17.56
C VAL A 155 1.49 -8.64 -17.61
N SER A 156 0.86 -9.81 -17.76
CA SER A 156 -0.60 -9.93 -17.77
C SER A 156 -1.24 -9.43 -16.48
N ARG A 157 -0.66 -9.75 -15.31
CA ARG A 157 -1.13 -9.25 -14.00
C ARG A 157 -1.04 -7.72 -13.93
N MET A 158 0.09 -7.14 -14.30
CA MET A 158 0.28 -5.68 -14.28
C MET A 158 -0.68 -4.96 -15.23
N VAL A 159 -0.92 -5.52 -16.43
CA VAL A 159 -1.90 -4.97 -17.37
C VAL A 159 -3.32 -5.05 -16.80
N ALA A 160 -3.69 -6.18 -16.18
CA ALA A 160 -5.01 -6.32 -15.54
C ALA A 160 -5.22 -5.32 -14.39
N MET A 161 -4.20 -5.10 -13.53
CA MET A 161 -4.23 -4.07 -12.49
C MET A 161 -4.45 -2.67 -13.08
N GLN A 162 -3.73 -2.35 -14.16
CA GLN A 162 -3.87 -1.08 -14.87
C GLN A 162 -5.25 -0.92 -15.51
N GLN A 163 -5.78 -1.98 -16.12
CA GLN A 163 -7.14 -1.98 -16.71
C GLN A 163 -8.23 -1.82 -15.66
N ALA A 164 -8.01 -2.30 -14.43
CA ALA A 164 -8.89 -2.06 -13.29
C ALA A 164 -8.82 -0.61 -12.77
N GLY A 165 -7.92 0.22 -13.31
CA GLY A 165 -7.78 1.62 -12.98
C GLY A 165 -6.71 1.94 -11.93
N ALA A 166 -5.90 0.96 -11.50
CA ALA A 166 -4.83 1.19 -10.53
C ALA A 166 -3.82 2.25 -11.04
N ASP A 167 -3.42 3.16 -10.17
CA ASP A 167 -2.43 4.19 -10.49
C ASP A 167 -1.02 3.62 -10.55
N LEU A 168 -0.70 2.67 -9.66
CA LEU A 168 0.62 2.07 -9.48
C LEU A 168 0.52 0.54 -9.36
N PRO A 169 0.59 -0.22 -10.46
CA PRO A 169 0.72 -1.67 -10.41
C PRO A 169 2.05 -2.08 -9.75
N LYS A 170 1.99 -3.04 -8.83
CA LYS A 170 3.15 -3.54 -8.08
C LYS A 170 3.19 -5.07 -8.08
N LEU A 171 4.34 -5.64 -8.43
CA LEU A 171 4.63 -7.07 -8.27
C LEU A 171 5.82 -7.23 -7.32
N ALA A 172 5.71 -8.16 -6.39
CA ALA A 172 6.80 -8.65 -5.58
C ALA A 172 6.88 -10.17 -5.72
N VAL A 173 8.04 -10.67 -6.14
CA VAL A 173 8.23 -12.10 -6.45
C VAL A 173 9.50 -12.61 -5.79
N MET A 174 9.60 -13.94 -5.61
CA MET A 174 10.76 -14.57 -5.01
C MET A 174 11.65 -15.18 -6.09
N PRO A 175 12.80 -14.57 -6.43
CA PRO A 175 13.72 -15.12 -7.42
C PRO A 175 14.35 -16.41 -6.91
N GLN A 176 14.41 -17.44 -7.75
CA GLN A 176 15.03 -18.74 -7.49
C GLN A 176 16.40 -18.85 -8.20
N SER A 177 16.67 -17.96 -9.14
CA SER A 177 17.89 -17.93 -9.93
C SER A 177 18.33 -16.48 -10.20
N ARG A 178 19.58 -16.34 -10.70
CA ARG A 178 20.08 -15.03 -11.16
C ARG A 178 19.31 -14.53 -12.40
N ALA A 179 18.79 -15.42 -13.22
CA ALA A 179 18.00 -15.06 -14.39
C ALA A 179 16.70 -14.36 -13.97
N ASP A 180 16.02 -14.85 -12.92
CA ASP A 180 14.79 -14.27 -12.41
C ASP A 180 14.95 -12.82 -11.94
N VAL A 181 16.17 -12.42 -11.54
CA VAL A 181 16.48 -11.04 -11.13
C VAL A 181 16.67 -10.11 -12.33
N LEU A 182 16.98 -10.69 -13.51
CA LEU A 182 17.27 -9.95 -14.73
C LEU A 182 16.07 -9.83 -15.68
N GLU A 183 14.98 -10.57 -15.40
CA GLU A 183 13.73 -10.52 -16.18
C GLU A 183 12.85 -9.32 -15.83
#